data_8cff4417674b42905e109d22beb99ada
#
_entry.id   8cff4417674b42905e109d22beb99ada
#
_cell.length_a   1.000
_cell.length_b   1.000
_cell.length_c   1.000
_cell.angle_alpha   90.00
_cell.angle_beta   90.00
_cell.angle_gamma   90.00
#
_symmetry.space_group_name_H-M   'P 1'
#
loop_
_entity.id
_entity.type
_entity.pdbx_description
1 polymer ?
#
loop_
_entity_poly.entity_id
_entity_poly.type
_entity_poly.pdbx_seq_one_letter_code
_entity_poly.pdbx_strand_id
1 'polypeptide(L)'
;MWIDTHCHLYDSSLVERQQEVQQRALDAGIHEILLPNIDVHSVPKMKEAVDQFPELTVRQMIGLHPCYVKEDYKSQLDALKAAYESEPDRFCAVGEIGLDLYWDKTTLDIQIDALNTQLDWSVEWNLPIALHVRNSFKELFPVLEAAQERHGGKLRGVFHCFSGGKKQINRALRLGEFYFGLGGVITYNRSATDPVVRAIPQDRILLETDAPYLTPTSFKGQKNEPAFMAEVAQTVAEILDMDEAELAPKLAANTRNLFG
;
A
#
# COMPACT_ATOMS: atom_id res chain seq x y z
N MET A 1 -7.62 0.14 18.02
CA MET A 1 -7.30 -0.92 17.04
C MET A 1 -6.81 -0.27 15.78
N TRP A 2 -5.64 -0.67 15.31
CA TRP A 2 -5.00 -0.17 14.09
C TRP A 2 -5.04 -1.22 12.99
N ILE A 3 -5.00 -0.76 11.74
CA ILE A 3 -4.92 -1.60 10.53
C ILE A 3 -3.68 -1.17 9.76
N ASP A 4 -2.76 -2.10 9.51
CA ASP A 4 -1.59 -1.88 8.65
C ASP A 4 -1.99 -2.16 7.20
N THR A 5 -2.16 -1.10 6.41
CA THR A 5 -2.70 -1.22 5.05
C THR A 5 -1.68 -1.66 4.01
N HIS A 6 -0.39 -1.84 4.40
CA HIS A 6 0.65 -2.28 3.48
C HIS A 6 1.85 -2.87 4.24
N CYS A 7 1.97 -4.20 4.27
CA CYS A 7 3.07 -4.91 4.91
C CYS A 7 3.40 -6.20 4.16
N HIS A 8 4.68 -6.41 3.83
CA HIS A 8 5.16 -7.66 3.23
C HIS A 8 5.40 -8.73 4.30
N LEU A 9 4.37 -9.08 5.08
CA LEU A 9 4.45 -10.00 6.23
C LEU A 9 4.99 -11.37 5.85
N TYR A 10 4.93 -11.76 4.58
CA TYR A 10 5.49 -12.98 4.00
C TYR A 10 7.01 -12.91 3.75
N ASP A 11 7.68 -11.78 4.04
CA ASP A 11 9.14 -11.69 3.96
C ASP A 11 9.80 -12.60 4.99
N SER A 12 10.85 -13.33 4.57
CA SER A 12 11.53 -14.31 5.42
C SER A 12 11.98 -13.74 6.76
N SER A 13 12.41 -12.48 6.79
CA SER A 13 12.86 -11.82 8.02
C SER A 13 11.77 -11.58 9.06
N LEU A 14 10.48 -11.58 8.65
CA LEU A 14 9.34 -11.51 9.53
C LEU A 14 8.82 -12.92 9.86
N VAL A 15 8.74 -13.80 8.86
CA VAL A 15 8.29 -15.20 9.03
C VAL A 15 9.19 -15.98 9.98
N GLU A 16 10.51 -15.84 9.90
CA GLU A 16 11.47 -16.51 10.81
C GLU A 16 11.25 -16.16 12.29
N ARG A 17 10.56 -15.05 12.58
CA ARG A 17 10.23 -14.56 13.92
C ARG A 17 8.72 -14.37 14.12
N GLN A 18 7.91 -15.15 13.40
CA GLN A 18 6.46 -14.96 13.28
C GLN A 18 5.73 -14.79 14.62
N GLN A 19 6.04 -15.64 15.62
CA GLN A 19 5.38 -15.59 16.93
C GLN A 19 5.68 -14.25 17.65
N GLU A 20 6.94 -13.82 17.64
CA GLU A 20 7.34 -12.55 18.25
C GLU A 20 6.78 -11.35 17.51
N VAL A 21 6.80 -11.37 16.16
CA VAL A 21 6.27 -10.31 15.32
C VAL A 21 4.75 -10.18 15.53
N GLN A 22 4.02 -11.29 15.55
CA GLN A 22 2.59 -11.30 15.82
C GLN A 22 2.26 -10.75 17.20
N GLN A 23 2.96 -11.24 18.25
CA GLN A 23 2.71 -10.77 19.61
C GLN A 23 2.96 -9.27 19.75
N ARG A 24 4.09 -8.75 19.21
CA ARG A 24 4.37 -7.31 19.26
C ARG A 24 3.38 -6.48 18.46
N ALA A 25 2.88 -6.99 17.32
CA ALA A 25 1.83 -6.33 16.57
C ALA A 25 0.55 -6.20 17.39
N LEU A 26 0.10 -7.29 18.02
CA LEU A 26 -1.08 -7.29 18.88
C LEU A 26 -0.90 -6.37 20.10
N ASP A 27 0.25 -6.42 20.77
CA ASP A 27 0.57 -5.54 21.91
C ASP A 27 0.57 -4.06 21.52
N ALA A 28 0.93 -3.74 20.27
CA ALA A 28 0.85 -2.39 19.68
C ALA A 28 -0.57 -2.03 19.16
N GLY A 29 -1.54 -2.94 19.32
CA GLY A 29 -2.93 -2.72 18.91
C GLY A 29 -3.20 -2.89 17.42
N ILE A 30 -2.28 -3.52 16.66
CA ILE A 30 -2.47 -3.88 15.26
C ILE A 30 -3.12 -5.27 15.20
N HIS A 31 -4.30 -5.37 14.59
CA HIS A 31 -5.07 -6.61 14.50
C HIS A 31 -5.38 -7.04 13.08
N GLU A 32 -5.19 -6.14 12.12
CA GLU A 32 -5.44 -6.40 10.70
C GLU A 32 -4.28 -5.88 9.86
N ILE A 33 -3.85 -6.69 8.90
CA ILE A 33 -2.73 -6.39 8.00
C ILE A 33 -3.13 -6.74 6.56
N LEU A 34 -2.86 -5.82 5.63
CA LEU A 34 -3.06 -6.01 4.21
C LEU A 34 -1.71 -6.32 3.54
N LEU A 35 -1.64 -7.47 2.86
CA LEU A 35 -0.43 -7.94 2.18
C LEU A 35 -0.45 -7.55 0.71
N PRO A 36 0.48 -6.70 0.25
CA PRO A 36 0.65 -6.45 -1.18
C PRO A 36 1.30 -7.63 -1.88
N ASN A 37 0.87 -7.92 -3.11
CA ASN A 37 1.56 -8.87 -3.99
C ASN A 37 2.58 -8.12 -4.85
N ILE A 38 3.73 -8.73 -5.11
CA ILE A 38 4.79 -8.11 -5.92
C ILE A 38 5.04 -8.84 -7.25
N ASP A 39 4.84 -10.16 -7.28
CA ASP A 39 5.06 -11.03 -8.44
C ASP A 39 4.30 -12.36 -8.30
N VAL A 40 4.41 -13.22 -9.29
CA VAL A 40 3.77 -14.56 -9.27
C VAL A 40 4.31 -15.45 -8.14
N HIS A 41 5.57 -15.24 -7.70
CA HIS A 41 6.21 -16.07 -6.68
C HIS A 41 5.81 -15.68 -5.26
N SER A 42 5.30 -14.47 -5.06
CA SER A 42 4.80 -14.02 -3.76
C SER A 42 3.36 -14.49 -3.47
N VAL A 43 2.57 -14.88 -4.47
CA VAL A 43 1.19 -15.38 -4.30
C VAL A 43 1.10 -16.58 -3.33
N PRO A 44 1.89 -17.67 -3.49
CA PRO A 44 1.86 -18.77 -2.53
C PRO A 44 2.38 -18.37 -1.14
N LYS A 45 3.41 -17.53 -1.06
CA LYS A 45 3.97 -17.04 0.22
C LYS A 45 2.96 -16.24 1.02
N MET A 46 2.16 -15.40 0.36
CA MET A 46 1.07 -14.67 1.02
C MET A 46 -0.01 -15.62 1.56
N LYS A 47 -0.30 -16.72 0.86
CA LYS A 47 -1.24 -17.75 1.34
C LYS A 47 -0.72 -18.43 2.60
N GLU A 48 0.56 -18.79 2.61
CA GLU A 48 1.23 -19.37 3.78
C GLU A 48 1.26 -18.40 4.97
N ALA A 49 1.48 -17.10 4.72
CA ALA A 49 1.53 -16.09 5.78
C ALA A 49 0.19 -15.97 6.55
N VAL A 50 -0.95 -16.22 5.92
CA VAL A 50 -2.25 -16.25 6.62
C VAL A 50 -2.26 -17.32 7.72
N ASP A 51 -1.73 -18.50 7.43
CA ASP A 51 -1.66 -19.61 8.40
C ASP A 51 -0.56 -19.39 9.45
N GLN A 52 0.49 -18.67 9.09
CA GLN A 52 1.63 -18.38 9.98
C GLN A 52 1.34 -17.29 11.03
N PHE A 53 0.35 -16.42 10.78
CA PHE A 53 -0.05 -15.35 11.69
C PHE A 53 -1.53 -15.46 12.10
N PRO A 54 -1.92 -16.55 12.79
CA PRO A 54 -3.34 -16.92 12.98
C PRO A 54 -4.13 -15.99 13.90
N GLU A 55 -3.47 -15.14 14.70
CA GLU A 55 -4.15 -14.19 15.58
C GLU A 55 -4.35 -12.80 14.92
N LEU A 56 -3.80 -12.60 13.71
CA LEU A 56 -4.01 -11.41 12.92
C LEU A 56 -5.04 -11.67 11.82
N THR A 57 -5.87 -10.67 11.54
CA THR A 57 -6.68 -10.67 10.32
C THR A 57 -5.77 -10.29 9.15
N VAL A 58 -5.49 -11.24 8.26
CA VAL A 58 -4.60 -11.02 7.12
C VAL A 58 -5.41 -11.01 5.83
N ARG A 59 -5.36 -9.89 5.10
CA ARG A 59 -6.02 -9.74 3.79
C ARG A 59 -4.95 -9.59 2.71
N GLN A 60 -5.26 -9.98 1.50
CA GLN A 60 -4.27 -10.06 0.42
C GLN A 60 -4.67 -9.18 -0.75
N MET A 61 -3.67 -8.69 -1.47
CA MET A 61 -3.83 -8.00 -2.74
C MET A 61 -3.27 -8.85 -3.86
N ILE A 62 -3.54 -8.51 -5.11
CA ILE A 62 -3.00 -9.19 -6.29
C ILE A 62 -2.49 -8.17 -7.29
N GLY A 63 -1.22 -8.28 -7.71
CA GLY A 63 -0.64 -7.34 -8.66
C GLY A 63 0.83 -7.66 -8.99
N LEU A 64 1.30 -7.05 -10.06
CA LEU A 64 2.69 -7.08 -10.49
C LEU A 64 3.33 -5.73 -10.19
N HIS A 65 4.24 -5.70 -9.22
CA HIS A 65 4.96 -4.50 -8.81
C HIS A 65 5.90 -4.02 -9.93
N PRO A 66 6.04 -2.71 -10.18
CA PRO A 66 6.80 -2.18 -11.30
C PRO A 66 8.27 -2.63 -11.36
N CYS A 67 8.92 -2.89 -10.24
CA CYS A 67 10.30 -3.40 -10.22
C CYS A 67 10.41 -4.83 -10.77
N TYR A 68 9.32 -5.59 -10.81
CA TYR A 68 9.25 -6.96 -11.34
C TYR A 68 8.68 -7.01 -12.76
N VAL A 69 8.31 -5.88 -13.34
CA VAL A 69 7.93 -5.77 -14.76
C VAL A 69 9.19 -5.88 -15.61
N LYS A 70 9.37 -7.05 -16.25
CA LYS A 70 10.49 -7.40 -17.13
C LYS A 70 9.95 -7.88 -18.47
N GLU A 71 10.78 -8.45 -19.33
CA GLU A 71 10.38 -8.93 -20.66
C GLU A 71 9.25 -9.96 -20.64
N ASP A 72 9.14 -10.73 -19.54
CA ASP A 72 8.14 -11.76 -19.31
C ASP A 72 6.85 -11.25 -18.64
N TYR A 73 6.69 -9.94 -18.41
CA TYR A 73 5.61 -9.36 -17.63
C TYR A 73 4.20 -9.80 -18.07
N LYS A 74 3.99 -10.03 -19.38
CA LYS A 74 2.68 -10.48 -19.89
C LYS A 74 2.31 -11.86 -19.36
N SER A 75 3.26 -12.79 -19.36
CA SER A 75 3.03 -14.13 -18.80
C SER A 75 2.84 -14.10 -17.28
N GLN A 76 3.50 -13.16 -16.58
CA GLN A 76 3.27 -12.95 -15.15
C GLN A 76 1.86 -12.37 -14.90
N LEU A 77 1.42 -11.39 -15.68
CA LEU A 77 0.04 -10.87 -15.61
C LEU A 77 -1.00 -11.96 -15.85
N ASP A 78 -0.83 -12.79 -16.89
CA ASP A 78 -1.74 -13.91 -17.17
C ASP A 78 -1.81 -14.88 -15.97
N ALA A 79 -0.68 -15.21 -15.35
CA ALA A 79 -0.63 -16.07 -14.18
C ALA A 79 -1.28 -15.44 -12.93
N LEU A 80 -1.09 -14.14 -12.71
CA LEU A 80 -1.73 -13.39 -11.62
C LEU A 80 -3.24 -13.29 -11.83
N LYS A 81 -3.70 -13.05 -13.07
CA LYS A 81 -5.13 -13.08 -13.40
C LYS A 81 -5.75 -14.44 -13.12
N ALA A 82 -5.10 -15.52 -13.53
CA ALA A 82 -5.55 -16.87 -13.25
C ALA A 82 -5.60 -17.19 -11.75
N ALA A 83 -4.63 -16.67 -10.96
CA ALA A 83 -4.63 -16.81 -9.50
C ALA A 83 -5.82 -16.09 -8.87
N TYR A 84 -6.14 -14.87 -9.33
CA TYR A 84 -7.35 -14.16 -8.90
C TYR A 84 -8.63 -14.93 -9.25
N GLU A 85 -8.77 -15.35 -10.51
CA GLU A 85 -9.97 -16.05 -10.99
C GLU A 85 -10.22 -17.37 -10.26
N SER A 86 -9.18 -18.01 -9.75
CA SER A 86 -9.31 -19.25 -8.96
C SER A 86 -9.82 -19.04 -7.53
N GLU A 87 -9.49 -17.92 -6.89
CA GLU A 87 -9.84 -17.60 -5.50
C GLU A 87 -10.16 -16.10 -5.33
N PRO A 88 -11.20 -15.53 -6.00
CA PRO A 88 -11.43 -14.07 -6.05
C PRO A 88 -11.68 -13.46 -4.66
N ASP A 89 -12.40 -14.16 -3.79
CA ASP A 89 -12.74 -13.69 -2.44
C ASP A 89 -11.53 -13.53 -1.51
N ARG A 90 -10.37 -14.05 -1.93
CA ARG A 90 -9.11 -13.95 -1.20
C ARG A 90 -8.51 -12.55 -1.26
N PHE A 91 -8.84 -11.77 -2.28
CA PHE A 91 -8.16 -10.52 -2.58
C PHE A 91 -9.03 -9.29 -2.31
N CYS A 92 -8.48 -8.31 -1.63
CA CYS A 92 -9.18 -7.07 -1.27
C CYS A 92 -8.77 -5.87 -2.13
N ALA A 93 -7.74 -5.98 -2.95
CA ALA A 93 -7.26 -4.92 -3.83
C ALA A 93 -6.42 -5.45 -4.99
N VAL A 94 -6.27 -4.65 -6.03
CA VAL A 94 -5.24 -4.84 -7.06
C VAL A 94 -3.99 -4.06 -6.60
N GLY A 95 -2.98 -4.78 -6.20
CA GLY A 95 -1.76 -4.18 -5.66
C GLY A 95 -0.71 -5.22 -5.20
N GLU A 96 0.51 -4.78 -5.22
CA GLU A 96 1.06 -3.45 -5.44
C GLU A 96 1.34 -3.24 -6.94
N ILE A 97 0.86 -2.14 -7.50
CA ILE A 97 1.02 -1.80 -8.92
C ILE A 97 1.51 -0.35 -9.05
N GLY A 98 1.99 0.06 -10.19
CA GLY A 98 2.39 1.46 -10.37
C GLY A 98 3.62 1.65 -11.25
N LEU A 99 4.41 2.70 -10.96
CA LEU A 99 5.64 3.03 -11.70
C LEU A 99 6.81 3.28 -10.75
N ASP A 100 7.96 2.70 -11.07
CA ASP A 100 9.24 2.96 -10.41
C ASP A 100 10.31 3.38 -11.42
N LEU A 101 10.77 4.63 -11.33
CA LEU A 101 11.84 5.19 -12.16
C LEU A 101 13.12 5.48 -11.36
N TYR A 102 13.23 4.91 -10.17
CA TYR A 102 14.44 4.98 -9.37
C TYR A 102 15.48 3.95 -9.80
N TRP A 103 15.06 2.69 -9.94
CA TRP A 103 15.97 1.58 -10.25
C TRP A 103 16.26 1.43 -11.74
N ASP A 104 15.21 1.51 -12.56
CA ASP A 104 15.35 1.30 -14.01
C ASP A 104 14.36 2.18 -14.78
N LYS A 105 14.87 3.16 -15.51
CA LYS A 105 14.06 4.06 -16.34
C LYS A 105 13.78 3.50 -17.73
N THR A 106 14.51 2.45 -18.13
CA THR A 106 14.42 1.90 -19.50
C THR A 106 13.17 1.04 -19.68
N THR A 107 12.56 0.61 -18.58
CA THR A 107 11.37 -0.25 -18.57
C THR A 107 10.04 0.56 -18.50
N LEU A 108 10.08 1.89 -18.59
CA LEU A 108 8.89 2.73 -18.42
C LEU A 108 7.71 2.30 -19.32
N ASP A 109 7.97 2.03 -20.60
CA ASP A 109 6.89 1.70 -21.54
C ASP A 109 6.17 0.39 -21.16
N ILE A 110 6.93 -0.63 -20.76
CA ILE A 110 6.35 -1.91 -20.30
C ILE A 110 5.71 -1.80 -18.91
N GLN A 111 6.24 -0.93 -18.04
CA GLN A 111 5.58 -0.63 -16.76
C GLN A 111 4.22 0.05 -16.97
N ILE A 112 4.11 0.98 -17.93
CA ILE A 112 2.84 1.64 -18.28
C ILE A 112 1.85 0.63 -18.87
N ASP A 113 2.30 -0.28 -19.74
CA ASP A 113 1.43 -1.32 -20.31
C ASP A 113 0.92 -2.28 -19.23
N ALA A 114 1.81 -2.76 -18.37
CA ALA A 114 1.44 -3.58 -17.21
C ALA A 114 0.48 -2.86 -16.25
N LEU A 115 0.74 -1.57 -15.98
CA LEU A 115 -0.13 -0.75 -15.13
C LEU A 115 -1.53 -0.62 -15.73
N ASN A 116 -1.64 -0.27 -17.04
CA ASN A 116 -2.94 -0.14 -17.70
C ASN A 116 -3.76 -1.44 -17.62
N THR A 117 -3.14 -2.59 -17.86
CA THR A 117 -3.79 -3.90 -17.73
C THR A 117 -4.35 -4.10 -16.32
N GLN A 118 -3.61 -3.73 -15.28
CA GLN A 118 -4.00 -3.91 -13.90
C GLN A 118 -5.03 -2.85 -13.41
N LEU A 119 -5.02 -1.66 -14.00
CA LEU A 119 -6.08 -0.67 -13.81
C LEU A 119 -7.41 -1.16 -14.40
N ASP A 120 -7.38 -1.84 -15.56
CA ASP A 120 -8.57 -2.45 -16.15
C ASP A 120 -9.11 -3.57 -15.25
N TRP A 121 -8.25 -4.42 -14.66
CA TRP A 121 -8.65 -5.43 -13.68
C TRP A 121 -9.35 -4.83 -12.45
N SER A 122 -8.83 -3.71 -11.92
CA SER A 122 -9.43 -3.10 -10.72
C SER A 122 -10.87 -2.70 -10.95
N VAL A 123 -11.20 -2.23 -12.15
CA VAL A 123 -12.58 -1.87 -12.53
C VAL A 123 -13.41 -3.10 -12.83
N GLU A 124 -12.86 -4.09 -13.55
CA GLU A 124 -13.52 -5.36 -13.86
C GLU A 124 -13.92 -6.10 -12.59
N TRP A 125 -13.02 -6.17 -11.61
CA TRP A 125 -13.20 -6.88 -10.35
C TRP A 125 -13.83 -6.03 -9.25
N ASN A 126 -14.05 -4.74 -9.51
CA ASN A 126 -14.54 -3.76 -8.54
C ASN A 126 -13.66 -3.69 -7.27
N LEU A 127 -12.34 -3.80 -7.41
CA LEU A 127 -11.36 -3.71 -6.34
C LEU A 127 -10.66 -2.34 -6.36
N PRO A 128 -10.28 -1.78 -5.19
CA PRO A 128 -9.40 -0.62 -5.13
C PRO A 128 -7.98 -0.99 -5.58
N ILE A 129 -7.18 0.04 -5.89
CA ILE A 129 -5.76 -0.15 -6.25
C ILE A 129 -4.82 0.32 -5.14
N ALA A 130 -3.70 -0.39 -4.93
CA ALA A 130 -2.59 0.05 -4.11
C ALA A 130 -1.41 0.45 -5.02
N LEU A 131 -1.11 1.76 -5.05
CA LEU A 131 -0.17 2.36 -6.01
C LEU A 131 1.21 2.58 -5.42
N HIS A 132 2.21 1.96 -6.02
CA HIS A 132 3.62 2.28 -5.88
C HIS A 132 4.02 3.45 -6.76
N VAL A 133 4.65 4.47 -6.19
CA VAL A 133 5.09 5.65 -6.94
C VAL A 133 6.49 6.08 -6.49
N ARG A 134 7.51 5.78 -7.27
CA ARG A 134 8.88 6.18 -6.94
C ARG A 134 9.54 6.92 -8.10
N ASN A 135 9.80 8.22 -7.90
CA ASN A 135 10.35 9.13 -8.92
C ASN A 135 9.51 9.20 -10.22
N SER A 136 8.21 8.90 -10.18
CA SER A 136 7.36 8.68 -11.35
C SER A 136 6.01 9.41 -11.33
N PHE A 137 5.79 10.32 -10.40
CA PHE A 137 4.52 11.07 -10.35
C PHE A 137 4.17 11.78 -11.66
N LYS A 138 5.19 12.27 -12.39
CA LYS A 138 5.01 12.97 -13.65
C LYS A 138 4.43 12.05 -14.72
N GLU A 139 4.91 10.82 -14.76
CA GLU A 139 4.55 9.78 -15.73
C GLU A 139 3.26 9.08 -15.31
N LEU A 140 3.06 8.85 -14.01
CA LEU A 140 1.92 8.13 -13.47
C LEU A 140 0.59 8.87 -13.63
N PHE A 141 0.53 10.14 -13.28
CA PHE A 141 -0.73 10.87 -13.30
C PHE A 141 -1.43 10.91 -14.66
N PRO A 142 -0.73 11.14 -15.81
CA PRO A 142 -1.38 11.05 -17.12
C PRO A 142 -2.00 9.68 -17.40
N VAL A 143 -1.38 8.59 -16.93
CA VAL A 143 -1.92 7.22 -17.07
C VAL A 143 -3.19 7.06 -16.25
N LEU A 144 -3.20 7.51 -14.99
CA LEU A 144 -4.37 7.43 -14.13
C LEU A 144 -5.52 8.30 -14.64
N GLU A 145 -5.24 9.51 -15.13
CA GLU A 145 -6.23 10.42 -15.69
C GLU A 145 -6.90 9.82 -16.94
N ALA A 146 -6.11 9.26 -17.85
CA ALA A 146 -6.62 8.58 -19.04
C ALA A 146 -7.44 7.32 -18.69
N ALA A 147 -6.98 6.55 -17.70
CA ALA A 147 -7.72 5.37 -17.23
C ALA A 147 -9.02 5.77 -16.51
N GLN A 148 -9.00 6.86 -15.71
CA GLN A 148 -10.20 7.37 -15.05
C GLN A 148 -11.27 7.84 -16.06
N GLU A 149 -10.83 8.52 -17.14
CA GLU A 149 -11.72 8.90 -18.24
C GLU A 149 -12.28 7.66 -18.95
N ARG A 150 -11.41 6.70 -19.33
CA ARG A 150 -11.78 5.44 -20.01
C ARG A 150 -12.81 4.63 -19.21
N HIS A 151 -12.70 4.62 -17.88
CA HIS A 151 -13.56 3.86 -16.98
C HIS A 151 -14.67 4.66 -16.31
N GLY A 152 -14.94 5.89 -16.76
CA GLY A 152 -16.06 6.71 -16.29
C GLY A 152 -15.98 7.04 -14.78
N GLY A 153 -14.77 7.28 -14.27
CA GLY A 153 -14.56 7.71 -12.89
C GLY A 153 -14.60 6.59 -11.84
N LYS A 154 -14.43 5.32 -12.24
CA LYS A 154 -14.58 4.16 -11.32
C LYS A 154 -13.32 3.75 -10.56
N LEU A 155 -12.14 4.26 -10.95
CA LEU A 155 -10.91 3.94 -10.24
C LEU A 155 -10.93 4.59 -8.86
N ARG A 156 -10.57 3.81 -7.85
CA ARG A 156 -10.35 4.25 -6.47
C ARG A 156 -9.14 3.53 -5.89
N GLY A 157 -8.46 4.11 -4.91
CA GLY A 157 -7.29 3.43 -4.36
C GLY A 157 -6.48 4.25 -3.39
N VAL A 158 -5.28 3.78 -3.10
CA VAL A 158 -4.31 4.41 -2.22
C VAL A 158 -2.98 4.63 -2.91
N PHE A 159 -2.41 5.81 -2.73
CA PHE A 159 -0.99 6.05 -2.99
C PHE A 159 -0.22 5.53 -1.77
N HIS A 160 0.28 4.30 -1.88
CA HIS A 160 1.10 3.66 -0.86
C HIS A 160 2.39 4.48 -0.63
N CYS A 161 2.86 4.51 0.61
CA CYS A 161 4.08 5.21 1.03
C CYS A 161 4.21 6.60 0.40
N PHE A 162 3.14 7.42 0.57
CA PHE A 162 3.02 8.67 -0.14
C PHE A 162 4.18 9.62 0.14
N SER A 163 4.96 9.90 -0.89
CA SER A 163 6.14 10.77 -0.87
C SER A 163 5.99 12.04 -1.69
N GLY A 164 4.78 12.32 -2.17
CA GLY A 164 4.47 13.52 -2.94
C GLY A 164 4.26 14.77 -2.06
N GLY A 165 3.99 15.90 -2.70
CA GLY A 165 3.66 17.14 -2.03
C GLY A 165 2.22 17.58 -2.29
N LYS A 166 1.87 18.82 -1.86
CA LYS A 166 0.52 19.40 -2.00
C LYS A 166 -0.03 19.37 -3.43
N LYS A 167 0.84 19.52 -4.45
CA LYS A 167 0.41 19.44 -5.86
C LYS A 167 -0.09 18.05 -6.22
N GLN A 168 0.62 17.00 -5.76
CA GLN A 168 0.25 15.61 -5.99
C GLN A 168 -1.03 15.24 -5.22
N ILE A 169 -1.18 15.69 -3.97
CA ILE A 169 -2.41 15.54 -3.19
C ILE A 169 -3.60 16.12 -3.97
N ASN A 170 -3.51 17.39 -4.37
CA ASN A 170 -4.60 18.04 -5.10
C ASN A 170 -4.91 17.37 -6.43
N ARG A 171 -3.91 16.78 -7.11
CA ARG A 171 -4.12 16.07 -8.37
C ARG A 171 -4.80 14.72 -8.13
N ALA A 172 -4.38 13.97 -7.12
CA ALA A 172 -4.99 12.70 -6.72
C ALA A 172 -6.46 12.88 -6.29
N LEU A 173 -6.76 13.90 -5.48
CA LEU A 173 -8.14 14.17 -5.05
C LEU A 173 -9.08 14.55 -6.21
N ARG A 174 -8.55 15.10 -7.31
CA ARG A 174 -9.35 15.35 -8.52
C ARG A 174 -9.63 14.10 -9.35
N LEU A 175 -8.84 13.04 -9.18
CA LEU A 175 -9.12 11.74 -9.82
C LEU A 175 -10.35 11.05 -9.21
N GLY A 176 -10.67 11.32 -7.95
CA GLY A 176 -11.81 10.70 -7.27
C GLY A 176 -11.46 10.19 -5.87
N GLU A 177 -11.89 8.97 -5.57
CA GLU A 177 -11.74 8.36 -4.25
C GLU A 177 -10.33 7.79 -4.08
N PHE A 178 -9.35 8.69 -3.84
CA PHE A 178 -7.98 8.29 -3.58
C PHE A 178 -7.55 8.66 -2.17
N TYR A 179 -6.81 7.75 -1.54
CA TYR A 179 -6.27 7.82 -0.20
C TYR A 179 -4.73 7.91 -0.24
N PHE A 180 -4.13 8.20 0.91
CA PHE A 180 -2.70 8.38 1.06
C PHE A 180 -2.20 7.53 2.22
N GLY A 181 -1.38 6.52 1.92
CA GLY A 181 -0.71 5.67 2.89
C GLY A 181 0.46 6.40 3.52
N LEU A 182 0.46 6.49 4.83
CA LEU A 182 1.51 7.12 5.62
C LEU A 182 2.26 6.06 6.42
N GLY A 183 3.54 5.90 6.12
CA GLY A 183 4.44 4.93 6.76
C GLY A 183 5.62 5.60 7.44
N GLY A 184 6.64 4.83 7.79
CA GLY A 184 7.82 5.27 8.55
C GLY A 184 8.54 6.50 8.00
N VAL A 185 8.44 6.75 6.70
CA VAL A 185 9.07 7.90 6.01
C VAL A 185 8.64 9.24 6.59
N ILE A 186 7.42 9.38 7.12
CA ILE A 186 6.97 10.66 7.71
C ILE A 186 7.75 11.04 8.97
N THR A 187 8.44 10.11 9.61
CA THR A 187 9.25 10.34 10.80
C THR A 187 10.66 10.87 10.49
N TYR A 188 11.11 10.81 9.20
CA TYR A 188 12.51 11.11 8.85
C TYR A 188 12.85 12.60 8.84
N ASN A 189 11.96 13.42 8.32
CA ASN A 189 12.17 14.86 8.21
C ASN A 189 10.85 15.60 8.47
N ARG A 190 10.51 15.76 9.73
CA ARG A 190 9.27 16.36 10.20
C ARG A 190 9.00 17.74 9.58
N SER A 191 10.04 18.57 9.44
CA SER A 191 9.89 19.91 8.85
C SER A 191 9.40 19.89 7.40
N ALA A 192 9.71 18.84 6.65
CA ALA A 192 9.25 18.66 5.28
C ALA A 192 7.94 17.87 5.19
N THR A 193 7.74 16.87 6.06
CA THR A 193 6.59 15.96 5.99
C THR A 193 5.35 16.52 6.68
N ASP A 194 5.46 17.20 7.83
CA ASP A 194 4.33 17.73 8.57
C ASP A 194 3.39 18.62 7.74
N PRO A 195 3.90 19.61 6.93
CA PRO A 195 3.05 20.41 6.07
C PRO A 195 2.34 19.61 4.97
N VAL A 196 2.89 18.48 4.57
CA VAL A 196 2.29 17.59 3.57
C VAL A 196 1.16 16.78 4.21
N VAL A 197 1.41 16.16 5.35
CA VAL A 197 0.41 15.38 6.10
C VAL A 197 -0.79 16.26 6.47
N ARG A 198 -0.56 17.49 6.99
CA ARG A 198 -1.63 18.46 7.28
C ARG A 198 -2.45 18.88 6.05
N ALA A 199 -1.92 18.71 4.85
CA ALA A 199 -2.63 19.03 3.61
C ALA A 199 -3.50 17.89 3.09
N ILE A 200 -3.37 16.69 3.61
CA ILE A 200 -4.21 15.55 3.27
C ILE A 200 -5.51 15.66 4.07
N PRO A 201 -6.69 15.54 3.44
CA PRO A 201 -7.95 15.44 4.17
C PRO A 201 -7.92 14.24 5.13
N GLN A 202 -8.36 14.42 6.38
CA GLN A 202 -8.28 13.37 7.41
C GLN A 202 -9.04 12.09 7.02
N ASP A 203 -10.12 12.23 6.23
CA ASP A 203 -10.89 11.12 5.68
C ASP A 203 -10.23 10.42 4.48
N ARG A 204 -8.99 10.79 4.16
CA ARG A 204 -8.16 10.21 3.07
C ARG A 204 -6.82 9.69 3.56
N ILE A 205 -6.58 9.64 4.86
CA ILE A 205 -5.34 9.13 5.45
C ILE A 205 -5.50 7.65 5.78
N LEU A 206 -4.52 6.83 5.41
CA LEU A 206 -4.33 5.45 5.86
C LEU A 206 -2.98 5.32 6.55
N LEU A 207 -2.82 4.34 7.45
CA LEU A 207 -1.54 4.01 8.06
C LEU A 207 -1.01 2.69 7.53
N GLU A 208 0.31 2.61 7.44
CA GLU A 208 1.01 1.43 6.97
C GLU A 208 2.43 1.37 7.52
N THR A 209 3.09 0.24 7.38
CA THR A 209 4.51 0.10 7.73
C THR A 209 5.42 -0.01 6.53
N ASP A 210 4.98 -0.67 5.47
CA ASP A 210 5.83 -1.20 4.39
C ASP A 210 6.89 -2.18 4.93
N ALA A 211 6.61 -2.82 6.07
CA ALA A 211 7.59 -3.74 6.67
C ALA A 211 7.91 -4.92 5.71
N PRO A 212 9.18 -5.34 5.63
CA PRO A 212 10.33 -5.00 6.50
C PRO A 212 11.12 -3.74 6.09
N TYR A 213 10.61 -2.92 5.17
CA TYR A 213 11.26 -1.73 4.64
C TYR A 213 10.89 -0.47 5.45
N LEU A 214 11.56 0.65 5.16
CA LEU A 214 11.20 2.01 5.58
C LEU A 214 10.97 2.18 7.09
N THR A 215 11.86 1.60 7.89
CA THR A 215 11.82 1.64 9.36
C THR A 215 11.71 3.07 9.90
N PRO A 216 10.76 3.36 10.82
CA PRO A 216 10.66 4.67 11.47
C PRO A 216 11.95 5.08 12.20
N THR A 217 12.10 6.39 12.44
CA THR A 217 13.37 6.97 12.90
C THR A 217 13.87 6.39 14.23
N SER A 218 12.99 6.15 15.20
CA SER A 218 13.38 5.61 16.52
C SER A 218 13.90 4.17 16.46
N PHE A 219 13.56 3.44 15.41
CA PHE A 219 13.99 2.06 15.18
C PHE A 219 15.09 1.94 14.11
N LYS A 220 15.73 3.05 13.76
CA LYS A 220 16.75 3.07 12.71
C LYS A 220 17.85 2.01 12.96
N GLY A 221 18.14 1.22 11.92
CA GLY A 221 19.12 0.13 11.97
C GLY A 221 18.51 -1.24 12.29
N GLN A 222 17.24 -1.29 12.64
CA GLN A 222 16.44 -2.52 12.72
C GLN A 222 15.65 -2.73 11.42
N LYS A 223 15.24 -3.96 11.15
CA LYS A 223 14.22 -4.23 10.13
C LYS A 223 12.87 -3.76 10.65
N ASN A 224 12.08 -3.15 9.76
CA ASN A 224 10.73 -2.73 10.08
C ASN A 224 9.83 -3.94 10.37
N GLU A 225 8.82 -3.74 11.22
CA GLU A 225 7.79 -4.73 11.53
C GLU A 225 6.46 -4.03 11.84
N PRO A 226 5.32 -4.73 11.79
CA PRO A 226 4.00 -4.12 12.02
C PRO A 226 3.91 -3.30 13.31
N ALA A 227 4.51 -3.78 14.41
CA ALA A 227 4.50 -3.09 15.71
C ALA A 227 5.05 -1.65 15.65
N PHE A 228 5.95 -1.35 14.72
CA PHE A 228 6.53 -0.02 14.57
C PHE A 228 5.57 1.01 13.95
N MET A 229 4.41 0.57 13.47
CA MET A 229 3.33 1.49 13.08
C MET A 229 2.86 2.38 14.23
N ALA A 230 3.08 1.98 15.49
CA ALA A 230 2.76 2.81 16.65
C ALA A 230 3.46 4.17 16.60
N GLU A 231 4.74 4.24 16.17
CA GLU A 231 5.46 5.52 15.98
C GLU A 231 4.84 6.35 14.85
N VAL A 232 4.41 5.69 13.78
CA VAL A 232 3.75 6.37 12.66
C VAL A 232 2.41 6.96 13.12
N ALA A 233 1.61 6.19 13.87
CA ALA A 233 0.34 6.61 14.42
C ALA A 233 0.50 7.81 15.37
N GLN A 234 1.45 7.73 16.32
CA GLN A 234 1.79 8.83 17.21
C GLN A 234 2.21 10.08 16.43
N THR A 235 3.07 9.90 15.41
CA THR A 235 3.53 11.01 14.56
C THR A 235 2.37 11.70 13.83
N VAL A 236 1.43 10.92 13.28
CA VAL A 236 0.25 11.48 12.62
C VAL A 236 -0.66 12.20 13.62
N ALA A 237 -0.88 11.64 14.80
CA ALA A 237 -1.66 12.25 15.89
C ALA A 237 -1.08 13.61 16.29
N GLU A 238 0.24 13.69 16.52
CA GLU A 238 0.94 14.93 16.80
C GLU A 238 0.80 15.97 15.67
N ILE A 239 0.96 15.54 14.42
CA ILE A 239 0.83 16.45 13.26
C ILE A 239 -0.59 17.01 13.16
N LEU A 240 -1.60 16.21 13.43
CA LEU A 240 -3.01 16.59 13.31
C LEU A 240 -3.57 17.24 14.59
N ASP A 241 -2.78 17.36 15.64
CA ASP A 241 -3.19 17.86 16.97
C ASP A 241 -4.39 17.06 17.51
N MET A 242 -4.33 15.72 17.43
CA MET A 242 -5.38 14.78 17.84
C MET A 242 -4.85 13.74 18.81
N ASP A 243 -5.73 13.23 19.67
CA ASP A 243 -5.42 12.04 20.47
C ASP A 243 -5.47 10.77 19.61
N GLU A 244 -4.57 9.80 19.87
CA GLU A 244 -4.59 8.51 19.16
C GLU A 244 -5.91 7.75 19.34
N ALA A 245 -6.57 7.91 20.50
CA ALA A 245 -7.88 7.31 20.76
C ALA A 245 -8.99 7.84 19.84
N GLU A 246 -8.87 9.09 19.37
CA GLU A 246 -9.77 9.68 18.37
C GLU A 246 -9.33 9.33 16.94
N LEU A 247 -8.02 9.29 16.70
CA LEU A 247 -7.45 9.05 15.38
C LEU A 247 -7.71 7.60 14.91
N ALA A 248 -7.49 6.62 15.79
CA ALA A 248 -7.58 5.21 15.44
C ALA A 248 -8.92 4.79 14.81
N PRO A 249 -10.10 5.11 15.38
CA PRO A 249 -11.37 4.74 14.76
C PRO A 249 -11.61 5.47 13.43
N LYS A 250 -11.12 6.70 13.24
CA LYS A 250 -11.24 7.44 11.98
C LYS A 250 -10.44 6.75 10.87
N LEU A 251 -9.18 6.40 11.14
CA LEU A 251 -8.33 5.76 10.14
C LEU A 251 -8.76 4.32 9.84
N ALA A 252 -9.25 3.59 10.85
CA ALA A 252 -9.87 2.29 10.62
C ALA A 252 -11.13 2.39 9.74
N ALA A 253 -11.95 3.43 9.93
CA ALA A 253 -13.09 3.70 9.05
C ALA A 253 -12.67 4.03 7.61
N ASN A 254 -11.61 4.85 7.43
CA ASN A 254 -11.05 5.15 6.12
C ASN A 254 -10.61 3.86 5.41
N THR A 255 -9.91 2.96 6.12
CA THR A 255 -9.46 1.68 5.57
C THR A 255 -10.65 0.83 5.13
N ARG A 256 -11.70 0.72 5.97
CA ARG A 256 -12.91 -0.03 5.61
C ARG A 256 -13.70 0.61 4.47
N ASN A 257 -13.72 1.94 4.38
CA ASN A 257 -14.37 2.63 3.27
C ASN A 257 -13.70 2.27 1.92
N LEU A 258 -12.37 2.13 1.91
CA LEU A 258 -11.65 1.81 0.68
C LEU A 258 -11.66 0.32 0.37
N PHE A 259 -11.35 -0.52 1.34
CA PHE A 259 -11.08 -1.95 1.11
C PHE A 259 -12.24 -2.88 1.47
N GLY A 260 -13.25 -2.38 2.14
CA GLY A 260 -14.40 -3.16 2.60
C GLY A 260 -14.25 -3.75 4.00
#